data_e1e5ef068e1ef7caf4531207d64d1124
#
_entry.id   e1e5ef068e1ef7caf4531207d64d1124
#
_cell.length_a   1.000
_cell.length_b   1.000
_cell.length_c   1.000
_cell.angle_alpha   90.00
_cell.angle_beta   90.00
_cell.angle_gamma   90.00
#
_symmetry.space_group_name_H-M   'P 1'
#
loop_
_entity.id
_entity.type
_entity.pdbx_description
1 polymer ?
#
loop_
_entity_poly.entity_id
_entity_poly.type
_entity_poly.pdbx_seq_one_letter_code
_entity_poly.pdbx_strand_id
1 'polypeptide(L)'
;MENKSIKMPGWYLILSVLFLLWNLMGVASFYQHIAISNSPEALAALPANEAELYGKYPLWTHVVFAVSVLSGVLGCIGLLMKKKWAKPVFIVSMISIIVQMFHSLVIAKATDVYGPGAVVMPILIILIGIFLVWFSDHGIKKKWLT
;
A
#
# COMPACT_ATOMS: atom_id res chain seq x y z
N MET A 1 34.74 11.93 1.66
CA MET A 1 34.51 11.30 0.35
C MET A 1 33.15 11.76 -0.17
N GLU A 2 33.16 12.51 -1.25
CA GLU A 2 31.91 12.86 -1.92
C GLU A 2 31.23 11.59 -2.44
N ASN A 3 30.06 11.26 -1.91
CA ASN A 3 29.19 10.23 -2.45
C ASN A 3 28.60 10.77 -3.77
N LYS A 4 29.38 10.70 -4.86
CA LYS A 4 28.88 11.09 -6.17
C LYS A 4 27.70 10.19 -6.53
N SER A 5 26.50 10.75 -6.49
CA SER A 5 25.32 10.06 -6.99
C SER A 5 25.47 9.84 -8.50
N ILE A 6 25.28 8.60 -8.93
CA ILE A 6 25.23 8.28 -10.35
C ILE A 6 23.86 8.72 -10.88
N LYS A 7 23.84 9.24 -12.12
CA LYS A 7 22.59 9.68 -12.75
C LYS A 7 21.58 8.54 -12.81
N MET A 8 20.41 8.79 -12.24
CA MET A 8 19.29 7.85 -12.28
C MET A 8 18.78 7.67 -13.71
N PRO A 9 18.63 6.42 -14.20
CA PRO A 9 18.11 6.20 -15.55
C PRO A 9 16.62 6.56 -15.64
N GLY A 10 16.19 6.97 -16.84
CA GLY A 10 14.81 7.42 -17.07
C GLY A 10 13.76 6.35 -16.78
N TRP A 11 14.06 5.08 -17.07
CA TRP A 11 13.10 3.98 -16.79
C TRP A 11 12.81 3.83 -15.28
N TYR A 12 13.83 4.04 -14.45
CA TYR A 12 13.66 3.97 -12.98
C TYR A 12 12.78 5.11 -12.48
N LEU A 13 12.98 6.31 -13.03
CA LEU A 13 12.13 7.47 -12.75
C LEU A 13 10.68 7.24 -13.16
N ILE A 14 10.44 6.73 -14.38
CA ILE A 14 9.11 6.44 -14.90
C ILE A 14 8.39 5.43 -14.01
N LEU A 15 9.05 4.33 -13.64
CA LEU A 15 8.47 3.33 -12.73
C LEU A 15 8.18 3.93 -11.36
N SER A 16 9.04 4.78 -10.83
CA SER A 16 8.80 5.48 -9.56
C SER A 16 7.53 6.34 -9.61
N VAL A 17 7.28 7.03 -10.71
CA VAL A 17 6.04 7.81 -10.92
C VAL A 17 4.82 6.89 -11.03
N LEU A 18 4.92 5.79 -11.77
CA LEU A 18 3.82 4.82 -11.92
C LEU A 18 3.45 4.19 -10.57
N PHE A 19 4.44 3.84 -9.76
CA PHE A 19 4.17 3.32 -8.41
C PHE A 19 3.66 4.38 -7.43
N LEU A 20 4.04 5.64 -7.62
CA LEU A 20 3.42 6.75 -6.89
C LEU A 20 1.92 6.83 -7.20
N LEU A 21 1.54 6.77 -8.47
CA LEU A 21 0.12 6.75 -8.88
C LEU A 21 -0.62 5.54 -8.30
N TRP A 22 0.01 4.37 -8.32
CA TRP A 22 -0.55 3.16 -7.68
C TRP A 22 -0.82 3.37 -6.19
N ASN A 23 0.15 3.94 -5.46
CA ASN A 23 -0.02 4.21 -4.02
C ASN A 23 -1.05 5.32 -3.74
N LEU A 24 -1.18 6.31 -4.61
CA LEU A 24 -2.23 7.33 -4.52
C LEU A 24 -3.63 6.71 -4.71
N MET A 25 -3.77 5.72 -5.58
CA MET A 25 -5.01 4.94 -5.68
C MET A 25 -5.31 4.20 -4.37
N GLY A 26 -4.28 3.69 -3.69
CA GLY A 26 -4.41 3.11 -2.35
C GLY A 26 -4.94 4.11 -1.32
N VAL A 27 -4.47 5.36 -1.35
CA VAL A 27 -4.98 6.45 -0.49
C VAL A 27 -6.45 6.73 -0.79
N ALA A 28 -6.84 6.78 -2.06
CA ALA A 28 -8.25 6.94 -2.45
C ALA A 28 -9.12 5.79 -1.95
N SER A 29 -8.63 4.56 -2.04
CA SER A 29 -9.31 3.37 -1.52
C SER A 29 -9.48 3.42 0.00
N PHE A 30 -8.45 3.89 0.71
CA PHE A 30 -8.52 4.11 2.16
C PHE A 30 -9.57 5.15 2.51
N TYR A 31 -9.57 6.30 1.82
CA TYR A 31 -10.57 7.34 2.04
C TYR A 31 -11.99 6.81 1.82
N GLN A 32 -12.22 6.08 0.72
CA GLN A 32 -13.51 5.46 0.42
C GLN A 32 -13.94 4.48 1.52
N HIS A 33 -13.02 3.63 1.98
CA HIS A 33 -13.29 2.69 3.05
C HIS A 33 -13.71 3.39 4.35
N ILE A 34 -13.01 4.44 4.75
CA ILE A 34 -13.35 5.23 5.95
C ILE A 34 -14.67 5.97 5.77
N ALA A 35 -14.92 6.55 4.61
CA ALA A 35 -16.17 7.26 4.32
C ALA A 35 -17.39 6.34 4.42
N ILE A 36 -17.31 5.13 3.86
CA ILE A 36 -18.37 4.12 3.96
C ILE A 36 -18.54 3.64 5.41
N SER A 37 -17.43 3.32 6.08
CA SER A 37 -17.46 2.80 7.46
C SER A 37 -18.11 3.77 8.46
N ASN A 38 -18.02 5.06 8.20
CA ASN A 38 -18.55 6.10 9.08
C ASN A 38 -19.92 6.66 8.65
N SER A 39 -20.49 6.15 7.55
CA SER A 39 -21.80 6.60 7.05
C SER A 39 -22.86 5.51 7.17
N PRO A 40 -23.81 5.64 8.11
CA PRO A 40 -24.92 4.69 8.21
C PRO A 40 -25.72 4.56 6.92
N GLU A 41 -25.88 5.67 6.18
CA GLU A 41 -26.58 5.69 4.89
C GLU A 41 -25.84 4.90 3.83
N ALA A 42 -24.50 5.07 3.74
CA ALA A 42 -23.67 4.33 2.80
C ALA A 42 -23.65 2.84 3.12
N LEU A 43 -23.55 2.47 4.40
CA LEU A 43 -23.64 1.08 4.85
C LEU A 43 -25.00 0.45 4.54
N ALA A 44 -26.10 1.19 4.74
CA ALA A 44 -27.45 0.72 4.44
C ALA A 44 -27.71 0.52 2.94
N ALA A 45 -26.94 1.20 2.08
CA ALA A 45 -27.02 1.05 0.63
C ALA A 45 -26.28 -0.20 0.10
N LEU A 46 -25.43 -0.83 0.93
CA LEU A 46 -24.70 -2.04 0.56
C LEU A 46 -25.56 -3.30 0.77
N PRO A 47 -25.24 -4.40 0.05
CA PRO A 47 -25.76 -5.72 0.40
C PRO A 47 -25.47 -6.06 1.87
N ALA A 48 -26.37 -6.76 2.53
CA ALA A 48 -26.28 -7.02 3.97
C ALA A 48 -24.96 -7.69 4.41
N ASN A 49 -24.47 -8.64 3.62
CA ASN A 49 -23.22 -9.32 3.87
C ASN A 49 -21.99 -8.41 3.73
N GLU A 50 -22.02 -7.44 2.81
CA GLU A 50 -20.95 -6.44 2.67
C GLU A 50 -20.98 -5.44 3.84
N ALA A 51 -22.16 -4.96 4.22
CA ALA A 51 -22.33 -4.07 5.36
C ALA A 51 -21.82 -4.73 6.66
N GLU A 52 -22.12 -6.01 6.87
CA GLU A 52 -21.61 -6.79 7.99
C GLU A 52 -20.07 -6.90 7.96
N LEU A 53 -19.49 -7.10 6.78
CA LEU A 53 -18.03 -7.16 6.62
C LEU A 53 -17.35 -5.87 7.09
N TYR A 54 -17.90 -4.70 6.76
CA TYR A 54 -17.36 -3.43 7.25
C TYR A 54 -17.32 -3.35 8.78
N GLY A 55 -18.31 -3.95 9.47
CA GLY A 55 -18.34 -4.03 10.93
C GLY A 55 -17.25 -4.90 11.55
N LYS A 56 -16.57 -5.74 10.77
CA LYS A 56 -15.47 -6.61 11.22
C LYS A 56 -14.10 -5.93 11.21
N TYR A 57 -14.02 -4.64 10.84
CA TYR A 57 -12.80 -3.85 10.80
C TYR A 57 -12.72 -2.89 12.00
N PRO A 58 -12.03 -3.27 13.09
CA PRO A 58 -11.85 -2.39 14.25
C PRO A 58 -10.91 -1.22 13.92
N LEU A 59 -10.91 -0.20 14.79
CA LEU A 59 -10.14 1.03 14.58
C LEU A 59 -8.65 0.78 14.27
N TRP A 60 -8.02 -0.19 14.91
CA TRP A 60 -6.60 -0.48 14.68
C TRP A 60 -6.31 -0.90 13.22
N THR A 61 -7.25 -1.58 12.55
CA THR A 61 -7.11 -1.96 11.14
C THR A 61 -7.14 -0.74 10.23
N HIS A 62 -7.95 0.27 10.55
CA HIS A 62 -7.97 1.55 9.84
C HIS A 62 -6.64 2.29 9.99
N VAL A 63 -6.05 2.28 11.17
CA VAL A 63 -4.72 2.87 11.42
C VAL A 63 -3.65 2.13 10.62
N VAL A 64 -3.65 0.80 10.63
CA VAL A 64 -2.72 -0.01 9.84
C VAL A 64 -2.88 0.24 8.34
N PHE A 65 -4.10 0.36 7.86
CA PHE A 65 -4.37 0.70 6.45
C PHE A 65 -3.82 2.09 6.10
N ALA A 66 -4.07 3.09 6.95
CA ALA A 66 -3.51 4.43 6.76
C ALA A 66 -1.97 4.41 6.70
N VAL A 67 -1.32 3.71 7.62
CA VAL A 67 0.14 3.55 7.65
C VAL A 67 0.64 2.89 6.37
N SER A 68 -0.03 1.85 5.90
CA SER A 68 0.40 1.13 4.69
C SER A 68 0.38 2.01 3.43
N VAL A 69 -0.69 2.76 3.21
CA VAL A 69 -0.83 3.60 2.00
C VAL A 69 0.00 4.88 2.09
N LEU A 70 0.05 5.52 3.25
CA LEU A 70 0.82 6.76 3.44
C LEU A 70 2.33 6.49 3.37
N SER A 71 2.82 5.41 3.98
CA SER A 71 4.23 5.04 3.86
C SER A 71 4.58 4.60 2.43
N GLY A 72 3.66 3.96 1.71
CA GLY A 72 3.84 3.67 0.29
C GLY A 72 4.04 4.93 -0.55
N VAL A 73 3.21 5.95 -0.35
CA VAL A 73 3.35 7.27 -1.01
C VAL A 73 4.65 7.94 -0.63
N LEU A 74 4.98 7.99 0.67
CA LEU A 74 6.23 8.58 1.15
C LEU A 74 7.45 7.87 0.56
N GLY A 75 7.42 6.54 0.48
CA GLY A 75 8.49 5.76 -0.15
C GLY A 75 8.70 6.15 -1.61
N CYS A 76 7.62 6.31 -2.38
CA CYS A 76 7.70 6.75 -3.77
C CYS A 76 8.23 8.18 -3.90
N ILE A 77 7.83 9.08 -3.00
CA ILE A 77 8.40 10.45 -2.93
C ILE A 77 9.90 10.37 -2.66
N GLY A 78 10.32 9.51 -1.73
CA GLY A 78 11.74 9.25 -1.44
C GLY A 78 12.53 8.78 -2.67
N LEU A 79 11.93 7.91 -3.50
CA LEU A 79 12.53 7.49 -4.77
C LEU A 79 12.73 8.67 -5.73
N LEU A 80 11.70 9.52 -5.88
CA LEU A 80 11.76 10.70 -6.74
C LEU A 80 12.76 11.75 -6.24
N MET A 81 12.91 11.88 -4.92
CA MET A 81 13.91 12.71 -4.26
C MET A 81 15.31 12.07 -4.25
N LYS A 82 15.45 10.86 -4.78
CA LYS A 82 16.71 10.08 -4.82
C LYS A 82 17.26 9.80 -3.42
N LYS A 83 16.42 9.51 -2.45
CA LYS A 83 16.79 9.32 -1.05
C LYS A 83 16.75 7.85 -0.62
N LYS A 84 17.77 7.44 0.12
CA LYS A 84 17.89 6.07 0.67
C LYS A 84 16.80 5.73 1.69
N TRP A 85 16.25 6.72 2.38
CA TRP A 85 15.21 6.48 3.38
C TRP A 85 13.91 5.91 2.77
N ALA A 86 13.78 5.93 1.44
CA ALA A 86 12.68 5.25 0.75
C ALA A 86 12.58 3.77 1.11
N LYS A 87 13.72 3.08 1.23
CA LYS A 87 13.74 1.63 1.53
C LYS A 87 13.10 1.28 2.88
N PRO A 88 13.53 1.83 4.03
CA PRO A 88 12.89 1.51 5.30
C PRO A 88 11.42 1.92 5.34
N VAL A 89 11.03 2.98 4.66
CA VAL A 89 9.63 3.41 4.55
C VAL A 89 8.80 2.38 3.77
N PHE A 90 9.31 1.82 2.68
CA PHE A 90 8.65 0.72 1.97
C PHE A 90 8.56 -0.56 2.81
N ILE A 91 9.55 -0.85 3.66
CA ILE A 91 9.49 -1.98 4.58
C ILE A 91 8.33 -1.80 5.57
N VAL A 92 8.17 -0.61 6.14
CA VAL A 92 7.04 -0.29 7.01
C VAL A 92 5.71 -0.47 6.27
N SER A 93 5.60 0.02 5.04
CA SER A 93 4.42 -0.16 4.19
C SER A 93 4.12 -1.64 3.98
N MET A 94 5.12 -2.43 3.60
CA MET A 94 4.96 -3.85 3.33
C MET A 94 4.49 -4.64 4.55
N ILE A 95 5.09 -4.39 5.72
CA ILE A 95 4.67 -5.04 6.97
C ILE A 95 3.21 -4.69 7.30
N SER A 96 2.84 -3.42 7.16
CA SER A 96 1.47 -2.96 7.39
C SER A 96 0.48 -3.61 6.41
N ILE A 97 0.84 -3.75 5.13
CA ILE A 97 0.05 -4.44 4.12
C ILE A 97 -0.18 -5.91 4.52
N ILE A 98 0.86 -6.62 4.93
CA ILE A 98 0.76 -8.03 5.33
C ILE A 98 -0.20 -8.18 6.51
N VAL A 99 -0.07 -7.33 7.53
CA VAL A 99 -0.97 -7.33 8.70
C VAL A 99 -2.41 -7.06 8.28
N GLN A 100 -2.62 -6.06 7.43
CA GLN A 100 -3.95 -5.69 6.92
C GLN A 100 -4.58 -6.82 6.10
N MET A 101 -3.83 -7.43 5.20
CA MET A 101 -4.32 -8.52 4.36
C MET A 101 -4.60 -9.78 5.17
N PHE A 102 -3.78 -10.08 6.17
CA PHE A 102 -4.05 -11.17 7.10
C PHE A 102 -5.38 -10.96 7.82
N HIS A 103 -5.61 -9.78 8.38
CA HIS A 103 -6.88 -9.46 9.02
C HIS A 103 -8.06 -9.62 8.04
N SER A 104 -7.96 -9.03 6.87
CA SER A 104 -9.04 -9.04 5.87
C SER A 104 -9.40 -10.45 5.41
N LEU A 105 -8.40 -11.29 5.13
CA LEU A 105 -8.62 -12.63 4.57
C LEU A 105 -8.91 -13.70 5.63
N VAL A 106 -8.24 -13.63 6.78
CA VAL A 106 -8.31 -14.68 7.81
C VAL A 106 -9.31 -14.35 8.90
N ILE A 107 -9.28 -13.12 9.42
CA ILE A 107 -10.13 -12.72 10.55
C ILE A 107 -11.49 -12.24 10.04
N ALA A 108 -11.52 -11.29 9.13
CA ALA A 108 -12.76 -10.75 8.57
C ALA A 108 -13.41 -11.68 7.54
N LYS A 109 -12.63 -12.61 6.96
CA LYS A 109 -13.08 -13.57 5.95
C LYS A 109 -13.75 -12.91 4.74
N ALA A 110 -13.08 -11.92 4.17
CA ALA A 110 -13.58 -11.18 3.01
C ALA A 110 -13.91 -12.09 1.81
N THR A 111 -13.26 -13.24 1.70
CA THR A 111 -13.55 -14.25 0.67
C THR A 111 -14.94 -14.86 0.78
N ASP A 112 -15.53 -14.91 1.98
CA ASP A 112 -16.90 -15.41 2.18
C ASP A 112 -17.94 -14.44 1.60
N VAL A 113 -17.59 -13.16 1.48
CA VAL A 113 -18.44 -12.09 0.93
C VAL A 113 -18.22 -11.90 -0.56
N TYR A 114 -16.96 -11.79 -1.00
CA TYR A 114 -16.59 -11.46 -2.38
C TYR A 114 -16.20 -12.69 -3.22
N GLY A 115 -16.14 -13.87 -2.62
CA GLY A 115 -15.75 -15.10 -3.28
C GLY A 115 -14.23 -15.34 -3.35
N PRO A 116 -13.80 -16.50 -3.93
CA PRO A 116 -12.37 -16.86 -3.99
C PRO A 116 -11.50 -15.86 -4.75
N GLY A 117 -12.07 -15.13 -5.71
CA GLY A 117 -11.37 -14.08 -6.46
C GLY A 117 -10.92 -12.90 -5.61
N ALA A 118 -11.46 -12.74 -4.40
CA ALA A 118 -11.09 -11.68 -3.47
C ALA A 118 -9.62 -11.74 -3.01
N VAL A 119 -8.93 -12.87 -3.18
CA VAL A 119 -7.49 -13.01 -2.86
C VAL A 119 -6.57 -12.43 -3.92
N VAL A 120 -7.07 -12.20 -5.14
CA VAL A 120 -6.23 -11.73 -6.27
C VAL A 120 -5.62 -10.36 -6.00
N MET A 121 -6.43 -9.39 -5.58
CA MET A 121 -5.95 -8.04 -5.30
C MET A 121 -4.98 -7.99 -4.11
N PRO A 122 -5.27 -8.63 -2.95
CA PRO A 122 -4.30 -8.75 -1.86
C PRO A 122 -2.96 -9.34 -2.27
N ILE A 123 -2.95 -10.41 -3.05
CA ILE A 123 -1.72 -11.02 -3.56
C ILE A 123 -0.94 -10.01 -4.42
N LEU A 124 -1.61 -9.33 -5.33
CA LEU A 124 -1.00 -8.31 -6.20
C LEU A 124 -0.40 -7.17 -5.37
N ILE A 125 -1.11 -6.68 -4.36
CA ILE A 125 -0.64 -5.60 -3.47
C ILE A 125 0.61 -6.04 -2.71
N ILE A 126 0.64 -7.27 -2.19
CA ILE A 126 1.81 -7.83 -1.48
C ILE A 126 3.00 -7.96 -2.43
N LEU A 127 2.79 -8.48 -3.64
CA LEU A 127 3.85 -8.62 -4.63
C LEU A 127 4.45 -7.27 -5.04
N ILE A 128 3.62 -6.26 -5.23
CA ILE A 128 4.09 -4.88 -5.50
C ILE A 128 4.84 -4.32 -4.30
N GLY A 129 4.39 -4.58 -3.08
CA GLY A 129 5.09 -4.18 -1.86
C GLY A 129 6.49 -4.78 -1.76
N ILE A 130 6.64 -6.07 -2.02
CA ILE A 130 7.93 -6.76 -2.08
C ILE A 130 8.81 -6.18 -3.18
N PHE A 131 8.24 -5.96 -4.35
CA PHE A 131 8.94 -5.36 -5.50
C PHE A 131 9.49 -3.97 -5.16
N LEU A 132 8.70 -3.12 -4.50
CA LEU A 132 9.13 -1.76 -4.13
C LEU A 132 10.28 -1.76 -3.13
N VAL A 133 10.32 -2.69 -2.18
CA VAL A 133 11.46 -2.87 -1.28
C VAL A 133 12.70 -3.24 -2.07
N TRP A 134 12.61 -4.21 -2.96
CA TRP A 134 13.71 -4.62 -3.84
C TRP A 134 14.14 -3.47 -4.77
N PHE A 135 13.17 -2.77 -5.36
CA PHE A 135 13.41 -1.66 -6.29
C PHE A 135 14.18 -0.52 -5.63
N SER A 136 13.83 -0.17 -4.39
CA SER A 136 14.58 0.83 -3.61
C SER A 136 15.98 0.34 -3.24
N ASP A 137 16.13 -0.92 -2.84
CA ASP A 137 17.43 -1.54 -2.55
C ASP A 137 18.33 -1.55 -3.79
N HIS A 138 17.78 -1.89 -4.94
CA HIS A 138 18.49 -1.85 -6.22
C HIS A 138 19.00 -0.44 -6.54
N GLY A 139 18.16 0.58 -6.37
CA GLY A 139 18.54 1.98 -6.56
C GLY A 139 19.66 2.44 -5.62
N ILE A 140 19.66 1.95 -4.37
CA ILE A 140 20.74 2.22 -3.41
C ILE A 140 22.05 1.57 -3.85
N LYS A 141 22.01 0.29 -4.25
CA LYS A 141 23.19 -0.45 -4.72
C LYS A 141 23.79 0.15 -5.99
N LYS A 142 22.96 0.69 -6.86
CA LYS A 142 23.39 1.41 -8.07
C LYS A 142 23.82 2.86 -7.82
N LYS A 143 23.76 3.35 -6.58
CA LYS A 143 24.06 4.73 -6.19
C LYS A 143 23.17 5.78 -6.88
N TRP A 144 21.97 5.39 -7.28
CA TRP A 144 20.94 6.31 -7.78
C TRP A 144 20.20 7.00 -6.63
N LEU A 145 20.12 6.32 -5.47
CA LEU A 145 19.57 6.85 -4.23
C LEU A 145 20.71 7.09 -3.23
N THR A 146 20.71 8.25 -2.59
CA THR A 146 21.80 8.66 -1.67
C THR A 146 21.30 9.18 -0.30
#